data_347f0957090a8636ea55ea9084d6333c
#
_entry.id   347f0957090a8636ea55ea9084d6333c
#
_cell.length_a   1.000
_cell.length_b   1.000
_cell.length_c   1.000
_cell.angle_alpha   90.00
_cell.angle_beta   90.00
_cell.angle_gamma   90.00
#
_symmetry.space_group_name_H-M   'P 1'
#
loop_
_entity.id
_entity.type
_entity.pdbx_description
1 polymer ?
#
loop_
_entity_poly.entity_id
_entity_poly.type
_entity_poly.pdbx_seq_one_letter_code
_entity_poly.pdbx_strand_id
1 'polypeptide(L)'
;MHETPEELRRLQELIDRSAAAAGTHLRSIIGPDRRLGAEALCQRLQGMRLLVVATVTADGRPLVGPVDGYLLHGSFYFSSGRSSVRMRHLARRPAVSATHLPSEELAVTVHGRAELFDVLDPARGELRRAMLDHYLPLQGAAFETWLDDENPIGARIDAERLFPFALAPT
;
A
#
# COMPACT_ATOMS: atom_id res chain seq x y z
N MET A 1 -3.87 14.16 6.61
CA MET A 1 -2.96 13.23 7.30
C MET A 1 -3.75 12.64 8.46
N HIS A 2 -3.82 11.33 8.54
CA HIS A 2 -4.64 10.60 9.53
C HIS A 2 -3.78 9.94 10.63
N GLU A 3 -2.46 10.01 10.46
CA GLU A 3 -1.50 9.33 11.31
C GLU A 3 -1.31 10.07 12.64
N THR A 4 -1.28 9.31 13.71
CA THR A 4 -0.87 9.78 15.04
C THR A 4 0.66 9.92 15.12
N PRO A 5 1.19 10.70 16.08
CA PRO A 5 2.64 10.78 16.29
C PRO A 5 3.31 9.41 16.50
N GLU A 6 2.63 8.48 17.14
CA GLU A 6 3.11 7.11 17.37
C GLU A 6 3.19 6.31 16.06
N GLU A 7 2.19 6.42 15.19
CA GLU A 7 2.19 5.76 13.88
C GLU A 7 3.28 6.33 12.98
N LEU A 8 3.48 7.65 12.97
CA LEU A 8 4.58 8.29 12.25
C LEU A 8 5.94 7.83 12.76
N ARG A 9 6.12 7.70 14.06
CA ARG A 9 7.37 7.19 14.64
C ARG A 9 7.66 5.76 14.19
N ARG A 10 6.66 4.87 14.27
CA ARG A 10 6.80 3.46 13.83
C ARG A 10 7.12 3.37 12.33
N LEU A 11 6.45 4.19 11.52
CA LEU A 11 6.70 4.26 10.08
C LEU A 11 8.13 4.75 9.79
N GLN A 12 8.61 5.76 10.53
CA GLN A 12 9.98 6.25 10.39
C GLN A 12 11.01 5.17 10.79
N GLU A 13 10.79 4.47 11.89
CA GLU A 13 11.64 3.36 12.32
C GLU A 13 11.71 2.24 11.27
N LEU A 14 10.58 1.94 10.59
CA LEU A 14 10.55 0.98 9.49
C LEU A 14 11.39 1.44 8.30
N ILE A 15 11.25 2.71 7.89
CA ILE A 15 12.03 3.32 6.81
C ILE A 15 13.53 3.23 7.13
N ASP A 16 13.91 3.61 8.35
CA ASP A 16 15.32 3.65 8.77
C ASP A 16 15.94 2.24 8.84
N ARG A 17 15.22 1.28 9.41
CA ARG A 17 15.65 -0.14 9.43
C ARG A 17 15.79 -0.70 8.02
N SER A 18 14.86 -0.36 7.13
CA SER A 18 14.90 -0.81 5.73
C SER A 18 16.10 -0.25 5.00
N ALA A 19 16.38 1.03 5.17
CA ALA A 19 17.55 1.69 4.58
C ALA A 19 18.87 1.14 5.13
N ALA A 20 18.96 0.88 6.44
CA ALA A 20 20.14 0.29 7.06
C ALA A 20 20.43 -1.12 6.55
N ALA A 21 19.39 -1.91 6.30
CA ALA A 21 19.48 -3.29 5.79
C ALA A 21 19.61 -3.38 4.26
N ALA A 22 19.50 -2.25 3.54
CA ALA A 22 19.58 -2.24 2.08
C ALA A 22 21.01 -2.61 1.59
N GLY A 23 21.08 -3.27 0.43
CA GLY A 23 22.35 -3.53 -0.25
C GLY A 23 23.02 -2.24 -0.75
N THR A 24 24.33 -2.29 -1.00
CA THR A 24 25.13 -1.13 -1.39
C THR A 24 24.55 -0.36 -2.58
N HIS A 25 24.11 -1.09 -3.61
CA HIS A 25 23.50 -0.49 -4.80
C HIS A 25 22.23 0.29 -4.45
N LEU A 26 21.29 -0.31 -3.70
CA LEU A 26 20.05 0.37 -3.34
C LEU A 26 20.33 1.61 -2.46
N ARG A 27 21.28 1.52 -1.53
CA ARG A 27 21.70 2.67 -0.71
C ARG A 27 22.28 3.83 -1.54
N SER A 28 22.97 3.55 -2.66
CA SER A 28 23.47 4.60 -3.54
C SER A 28 22.36 5.31 -4.34
N ILE A 29 21.22 4.64 -4.55
CA ILE A 29 20.06 5.22 -5.24
C ILE A 29 19.20 6.03 -4.26
N ILE A 30 18.82 5.42 -3.13
CA ILE A 30 17.95 6.01 -2.11
C ILE A 30 18.77 6.55 -0.92
N GLY A 31 19.78 7.37 -1.22
CA GLY A 31 20.57 8.07 -0.21
C GLY A 31 19.72 9.01 0.66
N PRO A 32 20.30 9.57 1.74
CA PRO A 32 19.56 10.43 2.67
C PRO A 32 18.78 11.56 1.99
N ASP A 33 19.36 12.18 0.96
CA ASP A 33 18.79 13.32 0.24
C ASP A 33 17.61 12.92 -0.70
N ARG A 34 17.43 11.63 -0.94
CA ARG A 34 16.38 11.09 -1.83
C ARG A 34 15.39 10.19 -1.10
N ARG A 35 15.52 10.07 0.20
CA ARG A 35 14.65 9.26 1.02
C ARG A 35 13.60 10.11 1.71
N LEU A 36 12.31 9.82 1.47
CA LEU A 36 11.24 10.47 2.22
C LEU A 36 11.22 9.95 3.66
N GLY A 37 11.07 10.87 4.61
CA GLY A 37 10.66 10.53 5.96
C GLY A 37 9.16 10.20 6.04
N ALA A 38 8.74 9.64 7.18
CA ALA A 38 7.38 9.18 7.39
C ALA A 38 6.31 10.25 7.13
N GLU A 39 6.51 11.46 7.66
CA GLU A 39 5.55 12.56 7.50
C GLU A 39 5.42 12.97 6.02
N ALA A 40 6.53 13.18 5.32
CA ALA A 40 6.53 13.53 3.90
C ALA A 40 5.92 12.41 3.04
N LEU A 41 6.15 11.15 3.40
CA LEU A 41 5.53 10.00 2.75
C LEU A 41 4.02 10.03 2.90
N CYS A 42 3.50 10.20 4.13
CA CYS A 42 2.07 10.26 4.40
C CYS A 42 1.41 11.46 3.69
N GLN A 43 2.07 12.62 3.64
CA GLN A 43 1.60 13.78 2.90
C GLN A 43 1.49 13.51 1.39
N ARG A 44 2.49 12.83 0.81
CA ARG A 44 2.52 12.53 -0.63
C ARG A 44 1.54 11.44 -1.06
N LEU A 45 1.24 10.50 -0.19
CA LEU A 45 0.37 9.36 -0.48
C LEU A 45 -1.07 9.51 0.05
N GLN A 46 -1.53 10.72 0.31
CA GLN A 46 -2.92 10.96 0.71
C GLN A 46 -3.91 10.55 -0.37
N GLY A 47 -5.03 9.94 0.04
CA GLY A 47 -6.07 9.46 -0.87
C GLY A 47 -5.65 8.22 -1.65
N MET A 48 -6.41 7.91 -2.71
CA MET A 48 -6.14 6.75 -3.56
C MET A 48 -4.85 6.95 -4.37
N ARG A 49 -4.03 5.90 -4.40
CA ARG A 49 -2.83 5.80 -5.23
C ARG A 49 -2.82 4.45 -5.94
N LEU A 50 -2.47 4.43 -7.22
CA LEU A 50 -2.26 3.16 -7.90
C LEU A 50 -1.05 2.44 -7.31
N LEU A 51 -1.24 1.20 -6.87
CA LEU A 51 -0.19 0.30 -6.47
C LEU A 51 -0.03 -0.81 -7.51
N VAL A 52 1.19 -1.10 -7.89
CA VAL A 52 1.53 -2.30 -8.65
C VAL A 52 1.87 -3.39 -7.65
N VAL A 53 0.96 -4.37 -7.50
CA VAL A 53 1.08 -5.43 -6.49
C VAL A 53 1.57 -6.73 -7.11
N ALA A 54 2.62 -7.30 -6.53
CA ALA A 54 3.19 -8.60 -6.87
C ALA A 54 2.76 -9.67 -5.86
N THR A 55 2.26 -10.79 -6.37
CA THR A 55 1.95 -12.02 -5.62
C THR A 55 2.60 -13.22 -6.28
N VAL A 56 2.68 -14.35 -5.59
CA VAL A 56 3.41 -15.51 -6.08
C VAL A 56 2.49 -16.71 -6.27
N THR A 57 2.59 -17.39 -7.42
CA THR A 57 1.90 -18.64 -7.72
C THR A 57 2.43 -19.81 -6.88
N ALA A 58 1.75 -20.96 -6.92
CA ALA A 58 2.18 -22.16 -6.19
C ALA A 58 3.55 -22.69 -6.66
N ASP A 59 3.87 -22.48 -7.93
CA ASP A 59 5.14 -22.89 -8.56
C ASP A 59 6.21 -21.76 -8.55
N GLY A 60 5.99 -20.70 -7.75
CA GLY A 60 6.99 -19.65 -7.52
C GLY A 60 7.02 -18.52 -8.55
N ARG A 61 6.14 -18.51 -9.54
CA ARG A 61 6.12 -17.44 -10.56
C ARG A 61 5.50 -16.17 -9.98
N PRO A 62 6.12 -14.98 -10.15
CA PRO A 62 5.51 -13.71 -9.77
C PRO A 62 4.39 -13.34 -10.73
N LEU A 63 3.27 -12.85 -10.18
CA LEU A 63 2.21 -12.19 -10.93
C LEU A 63 2.08 -10.75 -10.44
N VAL A 64 2.03 -9.82 -11.38
CA VAL A 64 1.98 -8.38 -11.11
C VAL A 64 0.72 -7.79 -11.73
N GLY A 65 0.10 -6.84 -11.02
CA GLY A 65 -1.01 -6.07 -11.57
C GLY A 65 -1.38 -4.88 -10.71
N PRO A 66 -1.97 -3.84 -11.31
CA PRO A 66 -2.37 -2.64 -10.60
C PRO A 66 -3.59 -2.87 -9.70
N VAL A 67 -3.67 -2.07 -8.65
CA VAL A 67 -4.83 -1.95 -7.75
C VAL A 67 -4.90 -0.52 -7.24
N ASP A 68 -6.09 -0.14 -6.79
CA ASP A 68 -6.26 1.05 -5.96
C ASP A 68 -5.71 0.77 -4.57
N GLY A 69 -4.78 1.63 -4.15
CA GLY A 69 -4.14 1.50 -2.86
C GLY A 69 -4.26 2.75 -2.02
N TYR A 70 -4.08 2.58 -0.74
CA TYR A 70 -4.19 3.64 0.26
C TYR A 70 -3.09 3.48 1.30
N LEU A 71 -2.54 4.60 1.75
CA LEU A 71 -1.71 4.64 2.94
C LEU A 71 -2.56 5.21 4.08
N LEU A 72 -2.90 4.39 5.07
CA LEU A 72 -3.77 4.75 6.18
C LEU A 72 -3.09 4.30 7.48
N HIS A 73 -2.99 5.20 8.45
CA HIS A 73 -2.39 4.88 9.76
C HIS A 73 -0.99 4.23 9.65
N GLY A 74 -0.20 4.71 8.66
CA GLY A 74 1.15 4.18 8.39
C GLY A 74 1.21 2.80 7.74
N SER A 75 0.10 2.23 7.30
CA SER A 75 0.02 0.93 6.64
C SER A 75 -0.54 1.04 5.23
N PHE A 76 -0.07 0.19 4.31
CA PHE A 76 -0.59 0.11 2.95
C PHE A 76 -1.79 -0.83 2.89
N TYR A 77 -2.84 -0.37 2.24
CA TYR A 77 -4.08 -1.11 2.02
C TYR A 77 -4.40 -1.15 0.53
N PHE A 78 -5.04 -2.23 0.11
CA PHE A 78 -5.68 -2.35 -1.20
C PHE A 78 -6.85 -3.33 -1.12
N SER A 79 -7.67 -3.40 -2.17
CA SER A 79 -8.74 -4.38 -2.27
C SER A 79 -8.78 -5.03 -3.64
N SER A 80 -9.46 -6.16 -3.72
CA SER A 80 -9.75 -6.85 -4.98
C SER A 80 -10.95 -7.78 -4.81
N GLY A 81 -11.61 -8.11 -5.92
CA GLY A 81 -12.73 -9.06 -5.89
C GLY A 81 -12.35 -10.39 -5.23
N ARG A 82 -13.29 -10.98 -4.50
CA ARG A 82 -13.10 -12.24 -3.73
C ARG A 82 -12.53 -13.38 -4.56
N SER A 83 -12.97 -13.51 -5.81
CA SER A 83 -12.54 -14.56 -6.73
C SER A 83 -11.24 -14.25 -7.47
N SER A 84 -10.62 -13.09 -7.23
CA SER A 84 -9.41 -12.69 -7.95
C SER A 84 -8.25 -13.65 -7.68
N VAL A 85 -7.41 -13.85 -8.69
CA VAL A 85 -6.21 -14.70 -8.57
C VAL A 85 -5.29 -14.18 -7.46
N ARG A 86 -5.16 -12.86 -7.36
CA ARG A 86 -4.36 -12.18 -6.35
C ARG A 86 -4.79 -12.55 -4.93
N MET A 87 -6.09 -12.46 -4.61
CA MET A 87 -6.59 -12.78 -3.28
C MET A 87 -6.46 -14.27 -2.96
N ARG A 88 -6.67 -15.16 -3.94
CA ARG A 88 -6.39 -16.59 -3.76
C ARG A 88 -4.91 -16.89 -3.49
N HIS A 89 -3.99 -16.14 -4.09
CA HIS A 89 -2.56 -16.27 -3.80
C HIS A 89 -2.26 -15.83 -2.36
N LEU A 90 -2.72 -14.65 -1.97
CA LEU A 90 -2.44 -14.07 -0.65
C LEU A 90 -3.05 -14.89 0.49
N ALA A 91 -4.23 -15.49 0.30
CA ALA A 91 -4.82 -16.38 1.28
C ALA A 91 -3.96 -17.62 1.61
N ARG A 92 -3.15 -18.07 0.67
CA ARG A 92 -2.28 -19.25 0.82
C ARG A 92 -0.82 -18.88 1.07
N ARG A 93 -0.37 -17.80 0.50
CA ARG A 93 1.01 -17.30 0.53
C ARG A 93 0.96 -15.79 0.71
N PRO A 94 0.96 -15.31 1.96
CA PRO A 94 0.72 -13.90 2.27
C PRO A 94 1.87 -12.97 1.90
N ALA A 95 3.02 -13.48 1.47
CA ALA A 95 4.13 -12.65 1.00
C ALA A 95 3.68 -11.78 -0.17
N VAL A 96 3.96 -10.47 -0.08
CA VAL A 96 3.50 -9.45 -1.02
C VAL A 96 4.55 -8.36 -1.17
N SER A 97 4.64 -7.82 -2.38
CA SER A 97 5.34 -6.57 -2.64
C SER A 97 4.41 -5.62 -3.38
N ALA A 98 4.49 -4.35 -3.05
CA ALA A 98 3.72 -3.33 -3.75
C ALA A 98 4.60 -2.10 -4.03
N THR A 99 4.37 -1.46 -5.18
CA THR A 99 5.08 -0.24 -5.56
C THR A 99 4.09 0.79 -6.09
N HIS A 100 4.20 2.02 -5.57
CA HIS A 100 3.64 3.23 -6.18
C HIS A 100 4.75 3.90 -6.98
N LEU A 101 4.58 4.02 -8.30
CA LEU A 101 5.57 4.58 -9.21
C LEU A 101 4.86 5.46 -10.25
N PRO A 102 4.48 6.70 -9.89
CA PRO A 102 3.78 7.60 -10.83
C PRO A 102 4.73 8.22 -11.86
N SER A 103 6.01 8.37 -11.54
CA SER A 103 7.04 8.92 -12.42
C SER A 103 8.43 8.49 -11.94
N GLU A 104 9.49 8.94 -12.63
CA GLU A 104 10.89 8.75 -12.19
C GLU A 104 11.23 9.51 -10.90
N GLU A 105 10.41 10.50 -10.53
CA GLU A 105 10.66 11.40 -9.39
C GLU A 105 10.16 10.83 -8.06
N LEU A 106 9.27 9.86 -8.09
CA LEU A 106 8.67 9.26 -6.91
C LEU A 106 8.50 7.75 -7.07
N ALA A 107 9.12 7.00 -6.18
CA ALA A 107 8.93 5.56 -6.07
C ALA A 107 8.80 5.15 -4.60
N VAL A 108 7.73 4.46 -4.27
CA VAL A 108 7.52 3.94 -2.92
C VAL A 108 7.27 2.45 -3.00
N THR A 109 8.23 1.67 -2.52
CA THR A 109 8.15 0.20 -2.56
C THR A 109 8.06 -0.36 -1.15
N VAL A 110 7.06 -1.21 -0.92
CA VAL A 110 6.84 -1.93 0.32
C VAL A 110 6.91 -3.44 0.08
N HIS A 111 7.57 -4.16 0.98
CA HIS A 111 7.60 -5.62 1.03
C HIS A 111 7.10 -6.07 2.39
N GLY A 112 6.31 -7.13 2.44
CA GLY A 112 5.79 -7.65 3.69
C GLY A 112 4.81 -8.81 3.48
N ARG A 113 3.86 -8.91 4.39
CA ARG A 113 2.82 -9.95 4.39
C ARG A 113 1.45 -9.30 4.37
N ALA A 114 0.56 -9.83 3.55
CA ALA A 114 -0.83 -9.36 3.49
C ALA A 114 -1.67 -10.03 4.57
N GLU A 115 -2.37 -9.22 5.35
CA GLU A 115 -3.49 -9.62 6.20
C GLU A 115 -4.78 -9.35 5.44
N LEU A 116 -5.56 -10.39 5.17
CA LEU A 116 -6.82 -10.29 4.43
C LEU A 116 -8.00 -10.10 5.38
N PHE A 117 -8.95 -9.28 4.97
CA PHE A 117 -10.17 -9.01 5.74
C PHE A 117 -11.33 -8.64 4.83
N ASP A 118 -12.57 -8.70 5.35
CA ASP A 118 -13.74 -8.19 4.66
C ASP A 118 -13.78 -6.67 4.70
N VAL A 119 -13.92 -6.02 3.53
CA VAL A 119 -14.03 -4.55 3.46
C VAL A 119 -15.28 -4.04 4.19
N LEU A 120 -16.32 -4.86 4.26
CA LEU A 120 -17.58 -4.53 4.96
C LEU A 120 -17.52 -4.84 6.47
N ASP A 121 -16.44 -5.42 6.99
CA ASP A 121 -16.29 -5.63 8.44
C ASP A 121 -16.22 -4.28 9.16
N PRO A 122 -17.18 -3.95 10.05
CA PRO A 122 -17.20 -2.68 10.77
C PRO A 122 -15.93 -2.44 11.61
N ALA A 123 -15.29 -3.50 12.08
CA ALA A 123 -14.04 -3.41 12.86
C ALA A 123 -12.82 -3.00 11.99
N ARG A 124 -12.97 -3.01 10.67
CA ARG A 124 -11.92 -2.70 9.66
C ARG A 124 -12.35 -1.59 8.69
N GLY A 125 -13.21 -0.67 9.16
CA GLY A 125 -13.89 0.31 8.31
C GLY A 125 -13.00 1.39 7.68
N GLU A 126 -11.69 1.47 7.99
CA GLU A 126 -10.81 2.51 7.46
C GLU A 126 -10.69 2.45 5.93
N LEU A 127 -10.48 1.25 5.38
CA LEU A 127 -10.36 1.07 3.93
C LEU A 127 -11.68 1.39 3.23
N ARG A 128 -12.83 0.89 3.76
CA ARG A 128 -14.15 1.21 3.19
C ARG A 128 -14.39 2.71 3.15
N ARG A 129 -14.08 3.41 4.24
CA ARG A 129 -14.22 4.87 4.31
C ARG A 129 -13.35 5.57 3.27
N ALA A 130 -12.08 5.20 3.16
CA ALA A 130 -11.17 5.78 2.17
C ALA A 130 -11.62 5.53 0.71
N MET A 131 -12.20 4.36 0.43
CA MET A 131 -12.80 4.06 -0.87
C MET A 131 -14.02 4.94 -1.14
N LEU A 132 -14.93 5.07 -0.17
CA LEU A 132 -16.11 5.94 -0.30
C LEU A 132 -15.71 7.41 -0.48
N ASP A 133 -14.77 7.91 0.31
CA ASP A 133 -14.28 9.29 0.22
C ASP A 133 -13.69 9.60 -1.18
N HIS A 134 -13.08 8.59 -1.82
CA HIS A 134 -12.54 8.76 -3.17
C HIS A 134 -13.61 8.62 -4.25
N TYR A 135 -14.47 7.60 -4.18
CA TYR A 135 -15.34 7.24 -5.30
C TYR A 135 -16.74 7.86 -5.27
N LEU A 136 -17.30 8.23 -4.10
CA LEU A 136 -18.60 8.88 -4.04
C LEU A 136 -18.66 10.19 -4.83
N PRO A 137 -17.64 11.08 -4.78
CA PRO A 137 -17.63 12.29 -5.61
C PRO A 137 -17.56 12.01 -7.11
N LEU A 138 -17.03 10.85 -7.53
CA LEU A 138 -16.83 10.48 -8.91
C LEU A 138 -17.98 9.68 -9.52
N GLN A 139 -18.60 8.80 -8.73
CA GLN A 139 -19.57 7.80 -9.19
C GLN A 139 -20.93 7.89 -8.47
N GLY A 140 -21.05 8.74 -7.46
CA GLY A 140 -22.28 8.88 -6.68
C GLY A 140 -22.59 7.63 -5.84
N ALA A 141 -23.83 7.54 -5.36
CA ALA A 141 -24.32 6.43 -4.51
C ALA A 141 -24.22 5.04 -5.18
N ALA A 142 -24.14 4.99 -6.50
CA ALA A 142 -23.97 3.73 -7.21
C ALA A 142 -22.70 2.97 -6.81
N PHE A 143 -21.63 3.70 -6.45
CA PHE A 143 -20.40 3.08 -5.97
C PHE A 143 -20.60 2.37 -4.63
N GLU A 144 -21.35 2.96 -3.69
CA GLU A 144 -21.60 2.35 -2.39
C GLU A 144 -22.44 1.08 -2.54
N THR A 145 -23.50 1.10 -3.37
CA THR A 145 -24.28 -0.08 -3.70
C THR A 145 -23.41 -1.18 -4.31
N TRP A 146 -22.56 -0.82 -5.28
CA TRP A 146 -21.62 -1.77 -5.89
C TRP A 146 -20.65 -2.36 -4.86
N LEU A 147 -20.11 -1.53 -3.96
CA LEU A 147 -19.16 -1.97 -2.92
C LEU A 147 -19.81 -2.97 -1.96
N ASP A 148 -21.05 -2.72 -1.58
CA ASP A 148 -21.83 -3.59 -0.68
C ASP A 148 -22.18 -4.92 -1.37
N ASP A 149 -22.57 -4.90 -2.65
CA ASP A 149 -22.91 -6.08 -3.44
C ASP A 149 -21.67 -6.95 -3.74
N GLU A 150 -20.57 -6.35 -4.18
CA GLU A 150 -19.33 -7.06 -4.51
C GLU A 150 -18.60 -7.58 -3.27
N ASN A 151 -18.74 -6.88 -2.16
CA ASN A 151 -18.07 -7.20 -0.90
C ASN A 151 -16.63 -7.68 -1.12
N PRO A 152 -15.72 -6.82 -1.62
CA PRO A 152 -14.37 -7.21 -1.97
C PRO A 152 -13.56 -7.60 -0.72
N ILE A 153 -12.49 -8.35 -0.94
CA ILE A 153 -11.49 -8.62 0.09
C ILE A 153 -10.54 -7.44 0.17
N GLY A 154 -10.37 -6.88 1.36
CA GLY A 154 -9.32 -5.96 1.72
C GLY A 154 -8.03 -6.70 2.08
N ALA A 155 -6.91 -6.04 1.84
CA ALA A 155 -5.59 -6.50 2.26
C ALA A 155 -4.85 -5.34 2.91
N ARG A 156 -4.34 -5.54 4.12
CA ARG A 156 -3.38 -4.67 4.78
C ARG A 156 -2.00 -5.30 4.63
N ILE A 157 -1.00 -4.53 4.25
CA ILE A 157 0.39 -5.00 4.20
C ILE A 157 1.04 -4.74 5.55
N ASP A 158 1.32 -5.82 6.29
CA ASP A 158 2.24 -5.79 7.43
C ASP A 158 3.66 -5.68 6.89
N ALA A 159 4.18 -4.46 6.91
CA ALA A 159 5.38 -4.08 6.18
C ALA A 159 6.65 -4.51 6.93
N GLU A 160 7.45 -5.36 6.31
CA GLU A 160 8.76 -5.79 6.76
C GLU A 160 9.87 -4.85 6.27
N ARG A 161 9.69 -4.26 5.08
CA ARG A 161 10.63 -3.30 4.46
C ARG A 161 9.86 -2.23 3.68
N LEU A 162 10.37 -1.01 3.74
CA LEU A 162 9.77 0.15 3.06
C LEU A 162 10.88 1.07 2.51
N PHE A 163 10.82 1.35 1.22
CA PHE A 163 11.78 2.16 0.50
C PHE A 163 11.09 3.33 -0.21
N PRO A 164 10.87 4.45 0.47
CA PRO A 164 10.31 5.64 -0.13
C PRO A 164 11.41 6.51 -0.74
N PHE A 165 11.40 6.62 -2.06
CA PHE A 165 12.32 7.44 -2.84
C PHE A 165 11.59 8.64 -3.42
N ALA A 166 12.22 9.81 -3.38
CA ALA A 166 11.81 10.97 -4.17
C ALA A 166 13.04 11.76 -4.61
N LEU A 167 13.03 12.26 -5.84
CA LEU A 167 13.96 13.31 -6.23
C LEU A 167 13.57 14.61 -5.53
N ALA A 168 14.57 15.39 -5.13
CA ALA A 168 14.31 16.74 -4.64
C ALA A 168 13.60 17.54 -5.75
N PRO A 169 12.62 18.39 -5.43
CA PRO A 169 12.08 19.30 -6.42
C PRO A 169 13.22 20.19 -6.95
N THR A 170 13.38 20.18 -8.28
CA THR A 170 14.30 21.08 -8.99
C THR A 170 13.83 22.53 -8.88
#